data_1c8bb45df55be16bfa31a1d48bf7fa38
#
_entry.id   1c8bb45df55be16bfa31a1d48bf7fa38
#
_cell.length_a   1.000
_cell.length_b   1.000
_cell.length_c   1.000
_cell.angle_alpha   90.00
_cell.angle_beta   90.00
_cell.angle_gamma   90.00
#
_symmetry.space_group_name_H-M   'P 1'
#
loop_
_entity.id
_entity.type
_entity.pdbx_description
1 polymer ?
#
loop_
_entity_poly.entity_id
_entity_poly.type
_entity_poly.pdbx_seq_one_letter_code
_entity_poly.pdbx_strand_id
1 'polypeptide(L)'
;MSYTLHVATTYKVEYGGALEFNHMQEQIYRLLSHKTTFWANESHDTMEIDRVELLEVADHVEEMSDKMFERIGFKEGFHGDDRYTQEFVANLLRKYADDADPDDNIVHFCWY
;
A
#
# COMPACT_ATOMS: atom_id res chain seq x y z
N MET A 1 -18.49 -9.53 1.80
CA MET A 1 -17.15 -9.78 1.26
C MET A 1 -16.18 -8.77 1.86
N SER A 2 -15.12 -9.23 2.47
CA SER A 2 -14.10 -8.33 3.00
C SER A 2 -13.03 -8.09 1.96
N TYR A 3 -12.57 -6.83 1.85
CA TYR A 3 -11.45 -6.48 0.97
C TYR A 3 -10.16 -6.44 1.79
N THR A 4 -9.60 -7.63 2.00
CA THR A 4 -8.36 -7.82 2.74
C THR A 4 -7.18 -7.65 1.79
N LEU A 5 -6.18 -6.88 2.20
CA LEU A 5 -4.96 -6.72 1.42
C LEU A 5 -4.17 -8.03 1.37
N HIS A 6 -3.71 -8.37 0.19
CA HIS A 6 -2.80 -9.48 -0.05
C HIS A 6 -1.60 -8.97 -0.84
N VAL A 7 -0.42 -9.45 -0.48
CA VAL A 7 0.83 -9.08 -1.13
C VAL A 7 1.47 -10.34 -1.70
N ALA A 8 1.87 -10.28 -2.96
CA ALA A 8 2.53 -11.41 -3.62
C ALA A 8 3.90 -11.66 -2.98
N THR A 9 4.14 -12.88 -2.54
CA THR A 9 5.34 -13.27 -1.80
C THR A 9 6.25 -14.23 -2.55
N THR A 10 5.80 -14.75 -3.70
CA THR A 10 6.59 -15.68 -4.51
C THR A 10 6.49 -15.38 -5.99
N TYR A 11 7.44 -15.89 -6.74
CA TYR A 11 7.50 -15.78 -8.20
C TYR A 11 6.22 -16.30 -8.90
N LYS A 12 5.57 -17.28 -8.31
CA LYS A 12 4.33 -17.85 -8.85
C LYS A 12 3.08 -17.07 -8.43
N VAL A 13 3.26 -15.85 -7.94
CA VAL A 13 2.16 -14.99 -7.51
C VAL A 13 1.32 -15.64 -6.42
N GLU A 14 1.98 -16.12 -5.38
CA GLU A 14 1.31 -16.53 -4.15
C GLU A 14 1.14 -15.31 -3.26
N TYR A 15 -0.06 -15.11 -2.72
CA TYR A 15 -0.37 -13.94 -1.92
C TYR A 15 -0.46 -14.31 -0.43
N GLY A 16 0.29 -13.57 0.39
CA GLY A 16 0.14 -13.63 1.85
C GLY A 16 -0.83 -12.56 2.33
N GLY A 17 -1.71 -12.92 3.27
CA GLY A 17 -2.62 -11.95 3.85
C GLY A 17 -1.89 -10.95 4.75
N ALA A 18 -2.29 -9.69 4.67
CA ALA A 18 -1.83 -8.64 5.56
C ALA A 18 -2.91 -8.32 6.59
N LEU A 19 -2.52 -7.89 7.77
CA LEU A 19 -3.47 -7.52 8.83
C LEU A 19 -3.92 -6.07 8.70
N GLU A 20 -3.15 -5.25 8.00
CA GLU A 20 -3.35 -3.82 7.89
C GLU A 20 -3.93 -3.46 6.51
N PHE A 21 -4.42 -2.23 6.39
CA PHE A 21 -4.96 -1.64 5.16
C PHE A 21 -6.20 -2.34 4.59
N ASN A 22 -6.87 -3.20 5.37
CA ASN A 22 -8.13 -3.81 4.94
C ASN A 22 -9.15 -2.72 4.61
N HIS A 23 -9.83 -2.83 3.47
CA HIS A 23 -10.77 -1.83 2.95
C HIS A 23 -10.14 -0.45 2.67
N MET A 24 -8.81 -0.36 2.59
CA MET A 24 -8.11 0.92 2.39
C MET A 24 -7.47 1.05 1.01
N GLN A 25 -7.99 0.35 0.00
CA GLN A 25 -7.46 0.40 -1.35
C GLN A 25 -7.45 1.81 -1.94
N GLU A 26 -8.44 2.64 -1.64
CA GLU A 26 -8.46 4.01 -2.15
C GLU A 26 -7.37 4.88 -1.52
N GLN A 27 -7.10 4.70 -0.23
CA GLN A 27 -6.03 5.40 0.44
C GLN A 27 -4.67 5.02 -0.16
N ILE A 28 -4.44 3.73 -0.36
CA ILE A 28 -3.20 3.25 -0.99
C ILE A 28 -3.11 3.75 -2.44
N TYR A 29 -4.21 3.70 -3.19
CA TYR A 29 -4.25 4.25 -4.54
C TYR A 29 -3.79 5.72 -4.58
N ARG A 30 -4.27 6.54 -3.66
CA ARG A 30 -3.89 7.96 -3.57
C ARG A 30 -2.41 8.14 -3.29
N LEU A 31 -1.82 7.28 -2.44
CA LEU A 31 -0.39 7.35 -2.15
C LEU A 31 0.46 6.97 -3.36
N LEU A 32 0.08 5.93 -4.09
CA LEU A 32 0.91 5.36 -5.15
C LEU A 32 0.71 6.03 -6.50
N SER A 33 -0.38 6.74 -6.72
CA SER A 33 -0.82 7.21 -8.03
C SER A 33 0.11 8.22 -8.70
N HIS A 34 1.06 8.79 -7.96
CA HIS A 34 2.02 9.76 -8.51
C HIS A 34 3.29 9.10 -9.08
N LYS A 35 3.40 7.78 -8.97
CA LYS A 35 4.58 7.07 -9.44
C LYS A 35 4.39 6.55 -10.86
N THR A 36 5.48 6.51 -11.61
CA THR A 36 5.45 6.20 -13.06
C THR A 36 5.22 4.72 -13.33
N THR A 37 5.67 3.83 -12.46
CA THR A 37 5.48 2.38 -12.63
C THR A 37 4.20 1.88 -11.97
N PHE A 38 3.46 2.76 -11.31
CA PHE A 38 2.22 2.39 -10.64
C PHE A 38 1.14 2.02 -11.65
N TRP A 39 0.48 0.90 -11.40
CA TRP A 39 -0.70 0.46 -12.13
C TRP A 39 -1.77 -0.01 -11.17
N ALA A 40 -3.01 0.26 -11.48
CA ALA A 40 -4.16 -0.26 -10.76
C ALA A 40 -5.26 -0.64 -11.76
N ASN A 41 -6.04 -1.66 -11.42
CA ASN A 41 -7.23 -1.98 -12.22
C ASN A 41 -8.32 -0.95 -11.98
N GLU A 42 -9.42 -1.05 -12.74
CA GLU A 42 -10.50 -0.07 -12.71
C GLU A 42 -11.15 0.07 -11.32
N SER A 43 -11.31 -1.03 -10.59
CA SER A 43 -11.91 -1.02 -9.25
C SER A 43 -10.92 -0.73 -8.12
N HIS A 44 -9.65 -0.54 -8.43
CA HIS A 44 -8.57 -0.27 -7.47
C HIS A 44 -8.38 -1.37 -6.42
N ASP A 45 -8.77 -2.60 -6.75
CA ASP A 45 -8.56 -3.73 -5.85
C ASP A 45 -7.32 -4.57 -6.21
N THR A 46 -6.65 -4.24 -7.31
CA THR A 46 -5.37 -4.83 -7.71
C THR A 46 -4.42 -3.71 -8.12
N MET A 47 -3.24 -3.68 -7.56
CA MET A 47 -2.24 -2.64 -7.81
C MET A 47 -0.86 -3.25 -7.94
N GLU A 48 -0.03 -2.62 -8.77
CA GLU A 48 1.37 -3.00 -8.95
C GLU A 48 2.23 -1.76 -8.97
N ILE A 49 3.42 -1.84 -8.35
CA ILE A 49 4.37 -0.73 -8.32
C ILE A 49 5.78 -1.28 -8.21
N ASP A 50 6.74 -0.63 -8.85
CA ASP A 50 8.15 -0.96 -8.70
C ASP A 50 8.57 -0.81 -7.23
N ARG A 51 9.40 -1.75 -6.75
CA ARG A 51 9.85 -1.80 -5.36
C ARG A 51 10.56 -0.52 -4.92
N VAL A 52 11.43 0.01 -5.78
CA VAL A 52 12.17 1.24 -5.47
C VAL A 52 11.18 2.42 -5.33
N GLU A 53 10.20 2.50 -6.22
CA GLU A 53 9.19 3.55 -6.14
C GLU A 53 8.31 3.41 -4.90
N LEU A 54 8.00 2.18 -4.48
CA LEU A 54 7.27 1.96 -3.23
C LEU A 54 8.05 2.47 -2.01
N LEU A 55 9.36 2.23 -1.98
CA LEU A 55 10.22 2.75 -0.91
C LEU A 55 10.27 4.29 -0.93
N GLU A 56 10.26 4.89 -2.11
CA GLU A 56 10.18 6.35 -2.24
C GLU A 56 8.84 6.89 -1.72
N VAL A 57 7.74 6.18 -1.97
CA VAL A 57 6.43 6.53 -1.41
C VAL A 57 6.46 6.49 0.11
N ALA A 58 7.08 5.46 0.69
CA ALA A 58 7.22 5.37 2.15
C ALA A 58 7.95 6.58 2.72
N ASP A 59 9.07 6.99 2.11
CA ASP A 59 9.81 8.18 2.53
C ASP A 59 8.94 9.44 2.41
N HIS A 60 8.20 9.56 1.31
CA HIS A 60 7.30 10.69 1.09
C HIS A 60 6.20 10.78 2.15
N VAL A 61 5.61 9.65 2.53
CA VAL A 61 4.59 9.60 3.59
C VAL A 61 5.15 10.14 4.91
N GLU A 62 6.36 9.74 5.28
CA GLU A 62 7.00 10.21 6.50
C GLU A 62 7.23 11.72 6.51
N GLU A 63 7.54 12.29 5.34
CA GLU A 63 7.92 13.69 5.20
C GLU A 63 6.76 14.64 4.90
N MET A 64 5.60 14.12 4.48
CA MET A 64 4.47 14.97 4.12
C MET A 64 3.89 15.70 5.32
N SER A 65 3.20 16.82 5.07
CA SER A 65 2.53 17.57 6.12
C SER A 65 1.36 16.77 6.72
N ASP A 66 1.01 17.10 7.96
CA ASP A 66 -0.15 16.50 8.64
C ASP A 66 -1.42 16.67 7.82
N LYS A 67 -1.60 17.83 7.19
CA LYS A 67 -2.78 18.12 6.36
C LYS A 67 -2.85 17.22 5.14
N MET A 68 -1.71 16.98 4.48
CA MET A 68 -1.68 16.08 3.33
C MET A 68 -2.01 14.65 3.75
N PHE A 69 -1.46 14.22 4.88
CA PHE A 69 -1.72 12.88 5.39
C PHE A 69 -3.19 12.70 5.76
N GLU A 70 -3.80 13.69 6.40
CA GLU A 70 -5.23 13.67 6.73
C GLU A 70 -6.11 13.54 5.48
N ARG A 71 -5.75 14.19 4.37
CA ARG A 71 -6.49 14.13 3.12
C ARG A 71 -6.49 12.73 2.49
N ILE A 72 -5.50 11.91 2.80
CA ILE A 72 -5.44 10.54 2.29
C ILE A 72 -6.52 9.69 2.96
N GLY A 73 -6.84 9.94 4.23
CA GLY A 73 -8.00 9.37 4.88
C GLY A 73 -7.77 8.09 5.67
N PHE A 74 -6.55 7.81 6.13
CA PHE A 74 -6.27 6.60 6.91
C PHE A 74 -6.97 6.59 8.26
N LYS A 75 -7.27 7.75 8.83
CA LYS A 75 -7.94 7.88 10.12
C LYS A 75 -9.46 7.97 9.99
N GLU A 76 -9.97 8.02 8.76
CA GLU A 76 -11.39 8.12 8.46
C GLU A 76 -11.87 6.85 7.78
N GLY A 77 -13.18 6.67 7.72
CA GLY A 77 -13.76 5.53 7.05
C GLY A 77 -14.05 4.36 7.99
N PHE A 78 -14.45 3.23 7.40
CA PHE A 78 -15.00 2.10 8.14
C PHE A 78 -14.00 1.47 9.11
N HIS A 79 -12.73 1.48 8.78
CA HIS A 79 -11.65 0.95 9.63
C HIS A 79 -10.65 2.02 10.00
N GLY A 80 -11.07 3.29 10.00
CA GLY A 80 -10.23 4.39 10.45
C GLY A 80 -9.74 4.14 11.87
N ASP A 81 -8.44 4.29 12.08
CA ASP A 81 -7.79 3.94 13.34
C ASP A 81 -6.64 4.89 13.59
N ASP A 82 -6.52 5.36 14.83
CA ASP A 82 -5.43 6.25 15.24
C ASP A 82 -4.05 5.59 15.14
N ARG A 83 -3.98 4.27 14.95
CA ARG A 83 -2.71 3.57 14.69
C ARG A 83 -2.08 3.97 13.36
N TYR A 84 -2.88 4.40 12.37
CA TYR A 84 -2.37 4.78 11.06
C TYR A 84 -1.75 6.16 11.09
N THR A 85 -0.59 6.26 11.72
CA THR A 85 0.26 7.46 11.69
C THR A 85 1.14 7.44 10.44
N GLN A 86 1.76 8.58 10.11
CA GLN A 86 2.68 8.65 8.97
C GLN A 86 3.81 7.63 9.11
N GLU A 87 4.42 7.53 10.29
CA GLU A 87 5.49 6.56 10.55
C GLU A 87 4.99 5.13 10.41
N PHE A 88 3.84 4.81 10.96
CA PHE A 88 3.26 3.47 10.90
C PHE A 88 2.99 3.05 9.44
N VAL A 89 2.36 3.93 8.66
CA VAL A 89 2.06 3.68 7.25
C VAL A 89 3.36 3.50 6.45
N ALA A 90 4.33 4.40 6.64
CA ALA A 90 5.61 4.31 5.94
C ALA A 90 6.33 3.00 6.25
N ASN A 91 6.36 2.58 7.51
CA ASN A 91 7.02 1.35 7.92
C ASN A 91 6.31 0.10 7.37
N LEU A 92 4.98 0.12 7.25
CA LEU A 92 4.24 -0.97 6.62
C LEU A 92 4.58 -1.08 5.13
N LEU A 93 4.64 0.04 4.42
CA LEU A 93 5.02 0.02 3.00
C LEU A 93 6.44 -0.54 2.81
N ARG A 94 7.37 -0.16 3.68
CA ARG A 94 8.73 -0.72 3.67
C ARG A 94 8.74 -2.21 3.94
N LYS A 95 7.93 -2.66 4.90
CA LYS A 95 7.79 -4.08 5.21
C LYS A 95 7.27 -4.85 4.00
N TYR A 96 6.25 -4.34 3.31
CA TYR A 96 5.70 -5.01 2.13
C TYR A 96 6.71 -5.06 0.99
N ALA A 97 7.50 -4.00 0.80
CA ALA A 97 8.56 -4.01 -0.19
C ALA A 97 9.63 -5.06 0.13
N ASP A 98 9.95 -5.25 1.41
CA ASP A 98 10.94 -6.21 1.87
C ASP A 98 10.42 -7.65 1.83
N ASP A 99 9.14 -7.87 2.19
CA ASP A 99 8.53 -9.19 2.24
C ASP A 99 8.08 -9.70 0.86
N ALA A 100 7.97 -8.83 -0.14
CA ALA A 100 7.57 -9.22 -1.49
C ALA A 100 8.65 -10.11 -2.14
N ASP A 101 8.26 -10.80 -3.21
CA ASP A 101 9.15 -11.72 -3.93
C ASP A 101 10.49 -11.04 -4.27
N PRO A 102 11.63 -11.53 -3.75
CA PRO A 102 12.93 -10.92 -4.01
C PRO A 102 13.38 -11.03 -5.48
N ASP A 103 12.78 -11.96 -6.25
CA ASP A 103 13.10 -12.16 -7.66
C ASP A 103 12.24 -11.30 -8.58
N ASP A 104 11.28 -10.55 -8.03
CA ASP A 104 10.40 -9.67 -8.78
C ASP A 104 10.60 -8.23 -8.29
N ASN A 105 10.94 -7.33 -9.21
CA ASN A 105 11.09 -5.91 -8.89
C ASN A 105 9.76 -5.21 -8.66
N ILE A 106 8.64 -5.84 -9.04
CA ILE A 106 7.30 -5.28 -8.89
C ILE A 106 6.66 -5.84 -7.63
N VAL A 107 6.12 -4.96 -6.81
CA VAL A 107 5.32 -5.33 -5.64
C VAL A 107 3.86 -5.36 -6.06
N HIS A 108 3.17 -6.46 -5.76
CA HIS A 108 1.79 -6.69 -6.17
C HIS A 108 0.89 -6.66 -4.94
N PHE A 109 -0.14 -5.84 -4.98
CA PHE A 109 -1.17 -5.76 -3.94
C PHE A 109 -2.50 -6.18 -4.50
N CYS A 110 -3.26 -6.94 -3.74
CA CYS A 110 -4.61 -7.36 -4.13
C CYS A 110 -5.53 -7.38 -2.92
N TRP A 111 -6.68 -6.76 -3.05
CA TRP A 111 -7.73 -6.79 -2.02
C TRP A 111 -8.86 -7.71 -2.48
N TYR A 112 -9.13 -8.75 -1.69
CA TYR A 112 -10.26 -9.65 -1.96
C TYR A 112 -10.74 -10.36 -0.71
#